data_ed774555037abec6c1e93e5f8d0f9337
#
_entry.id   ed774555037abec6c1e93e5f8d0f9337
#
_cell.length_a   1.000
_cell.length_b   1.000
_cell.length_c   1.000
_cell.angle_alpha   90.00
_cell.angle_beta   90.00
_cell.angle_gamma   90.00
#
_symmetry.space_group_name_H-M   'P 1'
#
loop_
_entity.id
_entity.type
_entity.pdbx_description
1 polymer ?
#
loop_
_entity_poly.entity_id
_entity_poly.type
_entity_poly.pdbx_seq_one_letter_code
_entity_poly.pdbx_strand_id
1 'polypeptide(L)'
;MNTEPRSLQAASPVLVLTGLPACGKSYFADWLRDTHGFVAYDTDRLQAVPALIQGAFTRLCGHPTSENASALLRVLQDQRHPVAWHWGFPPPLWRSVQVFQQAGAVTWWFFGPESEARKRFEARKAGCVADFTRQMGLIHEYRYQLAAMVGVHRLQTLRDDGSFLSVESIWQAIRPMLSNFLVQE
;
A
#
# COMPACT_ATOMS: atom_id res chain seq x y z
N MET A 1 -38.62 -25.10 1.50
CA MET A 1 -37.16 -24.85 1.39
C MET A 1 -36.93 -23.39 1.72
N ASN A 2 -36.49 -23.13 2.96
CA ASN A 2 -36.13 -21.77 3.39
C ASN A 2 -34.69 -21.49 2.91
N THR A 3 -34.56 -20.71 1.86
CA THR A 3 -33.26 -20.08 1.52
C THR A 3 -33.06 -18.92 2.47
N GLU A 4 -32.29 -19.14 3.55
CA GLU A 4 -31.80 -18.03 4.36
C GLU A 4 -31.04 -17.05 3.45
N PRO A 5 -31.32 -15.72 3.58
CA PRO A 5 -30.57 -14.74 2.84
C PRO A 5 -29.11 -14.83 3.28
N ARG A 6 -28.20 -15.13 2.35
CA ARG A 6 -26.74 -14.99 2.61
C ARG A 6 -26.51 -13.58 3.10
N SER A 7 -26.10 -13.44 4.37
CA SER A 7 -25.63 -12.17 4.89
C SER A 7 -24.55 -11.68 3.94
N LEU A 8 -24.72 -10.46 3.41
CA LEU A 8 -23.68 -9.79 2.63
C LEU A 8 -22.50 -9.58 3.58
N GLN A 9 -21.58 -10.51 3.54
CA GLN A 9 -20.32 -10.41 4.29
C GLN A 9 -19.61 -9.15 3.76
N ALA A 10 -19.34 -8.19 4.63
CA ALA A 10 -18.62 -6.98 4.25
C ALA A 10 -17.31 -7.37 3.56
N ALA A 11 -17.00 -6.72 2.44
CA ALA A 11 -15.79 -7.04 1.70
C ALA A 11 -14.55 -6.70 2.53
N SER A 12 -13.58 -7.61 2.58
CA SER A 12 -12.33 -7.39 3.32
C SER A 12 -11.59 -6.14 2.80
N PRO A 13 -11.10 -5.25 3.69
CA PRO A 13 -10.39 -4.05 3.24
C PRO A 13 -9.07 -4.38 2.58
N VAL A 14 -8.72 -3.60 1.55
CA VAL A 14 -7.42 -3.65 0.88
C VAL A 14 -6.70 -2.32 1.13
N LEU A 15 -5.64 -2.38 1.94
CA LEU A 15 -4.79 -1.25 2.29
C LEU A 15 -3.53 -1.27 1.44
N VAL A 16 -3.30 -0.22 0.68
CA VAL A 16 -2.09 -0.02 -0.13
C VAL A 16 -1.14 0.92 0.60
N LEU A 17 0.03 0.40 0.96
CA LEU A 17 1.10 1.15 1.61
C LEU A 17 2.16 1.52 0.57
N THR A 18 2.25 2.80 0.24
CA THR A 18 3.21 3.34 -0.73
C THR A 18 3.95 4.54 -0.16
N GLY A 19 4.82 5.18 -0.91
CA GLY A 19 5.55 6.37 -0.47
C GLY A 19 7.06 6.26 -0.61
N LEU A 20 7.77 7.17 0.05
CA LEU A 20 9.23 7.26 -0.04
C LEU A 20 9.92 5.96 0.36
N PRO A 21 11.06 5.62 -0.27
CA PRO A 21 11.87 4.50 0.18
C PRO A 21 12.30 4.69 1.64
N ALA A 22 12.48 3.59 2.35
CA ALA A 22 12.91 3.56 3.76
C ALA A 22 12.00 4.27 4.80
N CYS A 23 10.74 4.59 4.46
CA CYS A 23 9.76 5.18 5.38
C CYS A 23 8.89 4.15 6.14
N GLY A 24 9.34 2.90 6.32
CA GLY A 24 8.72 1.95 7.24
C GLY A 24 7.52 1.15 6.71
N LYS A 25 7.20 1.22 5.41
CA LYS A 25 6.05 0.51 4.81
C LYS A 25 6.02 -0.98 5.11
N SER A 26 7.11 -1.70 4.82
CA SER A 26 7.20 -3.15 5.07
C SER A 26 7.10 -3.48 6.56
N TYR A 27 7.76 -2.70 7.41
CA TYR A 27 7.69 -2.88 8.85
C TYR A 27 6.26 -2.75 9.37
N PHE A 28 5.51 -1.76 8.90
CA PHE A 28 4.11 -1.59 9.29
C PHE A 28 3.21 -2.69 8.71
N ALA A 29 3.45 -3.14 7.47
CA ALA A 29 2.71 -4.26 6.88
C ALA A 29 2.93 -5.57 7.65
N ASP A 30 4.16 -5.85 8.09
CA ASP A 30 4.50 -7.00 8.93
C ASP A 30 3.81 -6.91 10.29
N TRP A 31 3.81 -5.73 10.93
CA TRP A 31 3.09 -5.52 12.18
C TRP A 31 1.58 -5.73 12.04
N LEU A 32 0.95 -5.26 10.96
CA LEU A 32 -0.47 -5.52 10.68
C LEU A 32 -0.76 -7.03 10.53
N ARG A 33 0.14 -7.76 9.87
CA ARG A 33 0.02 -9.22 9.76
C ARG A 33 0.06 -9.88 11.14
N ASP A 34 1.04 -9.51 11.97
CA ASP A 34 1.35 -10.18 13.22
C ASP A 34 0.35 -9.81 14.35
N THR A 35 -0.29 -8.63 14.27
CA THR A 35 -1.16 -8.12 15.35
C THR A 35 -2.63 -7.97 14.96
N HIS A 36 -2.95 -7.79 13.68
CA HIS A 36 -4.30 -7.50 13.19
C HIS A 36 -4.82 -8.49 12.15
N GLY A 37 -4.11 -9.61 11.94
CA GLY A 37 -4.56 -10.69 11.05
C GLY A 37 -4.61 -10.31 9.56
N PHE A 38 -3.90 -9.27 9.14
CA PHE A 38 -3.79 -8.93 7.73
C PHE A 38 -2.96 -9.97 6.98
N VAL A 39 -3.28 -10.18 5.71
CA VAL A 39 -2.35 -10.81 4.77
C VAL A 39 -1.47 -9.71 4.20
N ALA A 40 -0.15 -9.82 4.37
CA ALA A 40 0.80 -8.84 3.87
C ALA A 40 1.44 -9.32 2.56
N TYR A 41 1.34 -8.50 1.51
CA TYR A 41 1.99 -8.74 0.23
C TYR A 41 3.01 -7.64 -0.08
N ASP A 42 4.17 -8.04 -0.59
CA ASP A 42 5.25 -7.16 -1.00
C ASP A 42 5.47 -7.26 -2.51
N THR A 43 5.35 -6.14 -3.24
CA THR A 43 5.59 -6.11 -4.69
C THR A 43 7.05 -6.35 -5.07
N ASP A 44 8.00 -6.08 -4.17
CA ASP A 44 9.42 -6.39 -4.39
C ASP A 44 9.69 -7.90 -4.31
N ARG A 45 8.74 -8.67 -3.77
CA ARG A 45 8.75 -10.13 -3.66
C ARG A 45 7.55 -10.76 -4.35
N LEU A 46 7.20 -10.25 -5.53
CA LEU A 46 6.00 -10.66 -6.25
C LEU A 46 5.93 -12.19 -6.50
N GLN A 47 7.06 -12.87 -6.63
CA GLN A 47 7.14 -14.33 -6.76
C GLN A 47 6.57 -15.10 -5.56
N ALA A 48 6.47 -14.46 -4.39
CA ALA A 48 5.85 -15.05 -3.19
C ALA A 48 4.34 -14.81 -3.11
N VAL A 49 3.77 -14.01 -4.02
CA VAL A 49 2.34 -13.70 -4.09
C VAL A 49 1.63 -14.77 -4.92
N PRO A 50 0.40 -15.20 -4.57
CA PRO A 50 -0.35 -16.18 -5.35
C PRO A 50 -0.47 -15.80 -6.84
N ALA A 51 -0.31 -16.75 -7.75
CA ALA A 51 -0.24 -16.53 -9.22
C ALA A 51 -1.44 -15.74 -9.77
N LEU A 52 -2.64 -15.96 -9.23
CA LEU A 52 -3.85 -15.26 -9.63
C LEU A 52 -3.75 -13.75 -9.32
N ILE A 53 -3.24 -13.41 -8.15
CA ILE A 53 -3.01 -12.02 -7.72
C ILE A 53 -1.90 -11.40 -8.55
N GLN A 54 -0.78 -12.12 -8.78
CA GLN A 54 0.31 -11.65 -9.66
C GLN A 54 -0.21 -11.29 -11.05
N GLY A 55 -1.01 -12.18 -11.66
CA GLY A 55 -1.57 -11.96 -12.98
C GLY A 55 -2.50 -10.75 -13.05
N ALA A 56 -3.36 -10.57 -12.03
CA ALA A 56 -4.25 -9.39 -11.95
C ALA A 56 -3.45 -8.10 -11.75
N PHE A 57 -2.44 -8.11 -10.89
CA PHE A 57 -1.54 -6.99 -10.65
C PHE A 57 -0.74 -6.60 -11.91
N THR A 58 -0.17 -7.57 -12.61
CA THR A 58 0.57 -7.34 -13.86
C THR A 58 -0.33 -6.69 -14.93
N ARG A 59 -1.58 -7.15 -15.06
CA ARG A 59 -2.54 -6.54 -15.98
C ARG A 59 -2.86 -5.10 -15.60
N LEU A 60 -3.07 -4.82 -14.31
CA LEU A 60 -3.32 -3.45 -13.83
C LEU A 60 -2.13 -2.52 -14.13
N CYS A 61 -0.90 -2.97 -13.91
CA CYS A 61 0.30 -2.19 -14.20
C CYS A 61 0.49 -1.93 -15.69
N GLY A 62 0.22 -2.92 -16.55
CA GLY A 62 0.33 -2.80 -18.00
C GLY A 62 -0.81 -2.01 -18.65
N HIS A 63 -2.02 -2.13 -18.09
CA HIS A 63 -3.24 -1.50 -18.62
C HIS A 63 -4.09 -0.98 -17.44
N PRO A 64 -3.86 0.27 -16.98
CA PRO A 64 -4.54 0.85 -15.82
C PRO A 64 -5.98 1.27 -16.17
N THR A 65 -6.89 0.32 -16.14
CA THR A 65 -8.33 0.50 -16.35
C THR A 65 -9.11 0.18 -15.07
N SER A 66 -10.33 0.71 -14.95
CA SER A 66 -11.24 0.41 -13.84
C SER A 66 -11.59 -1.08 -13.78
N GLU A 67 -11.67 -1.76 -14.91
CA GLU A 67 -11.93 -3.19 -14.99
C GLU A 67 -10.78 -4.00 -14.37
N ASN A 68 -9.52 -3.73 -14.77
CA ASN A 68 -8.34 -4.40 -14.20
C ASN A 68 -8.15 -4.09 -12.72
N ALA A 69 -8.46 -2.85 -12.29
CA ALA A 69 -8.43 -2.46 -10.89
C ALA A 69 -9.48 -3.23 -10.07
N SER A 70 -10.72 -3.31 -10.56
CA SER A 70 -11.79 -4.06 -9.91
C SER A 70 -11.51 -5.57 -9.89
N ALA A 71 -10.86 -6.10 -10.93
CA ALA A 71 -10.45 -7.50 -10.96
C ALA A 71 -9.40 -7.81 -9.88
N LEU A 72 -8.37 -6.97 -9.75
CA LEU A 72 -7.37 -7.12 -8.69
C LEU A 72 -8.01 -6.98 -7.30
N LEU A 73 -8.87 -5.96 -7.10
CA LEU A 73 -9.53 -5.73 -5.82
C LEU A 73 -10.33 -6.96 -5.38
N ARG A 74 -11.16 -7.53 -6.28
CA ARG A 74 -11.94 -8.74 -5.99
C ARG A 74 -11.06 -9.91 -5.56
N VAL A 75 -9.99 -10.20 -6.31
CA VAL A 75 -9.08 -11.32 -6.00
C VAL A 75 -8.42 -11.12 -4.63
N LEU A 76 -8.12 -9.88 -4.22
CA LEU A 76 -7.58 -9.59 -2.90
C LEU A 76 -8.64 -9.72 -1.80
N GLN A 77 -9.86 -9.27 -2.05
CA GLN A 77 -10.97 -9.40 -1.10
C GLN A 77 -11.42 -10.84 -0.88
N ASP A 78 -11.29 -11.70 -1.89
CA ASP A 78 -11.59 -13.13 -1.80
C ASP A 78 -10.66 -13.90 -0.84
N GLN A 79 -9.57 -13.27 -0.35
CA GLN A 79 -8.67 -13.87 0.65
C GLN A 79 -9.34 -14.04 2.04
N ARG A 80 -10.53 -13.49 2.27
CA ARG A 80 -11.29 -13.52 3.55
C ARG A 80 -10.57 -12.86 4.74
N HIS A 81 -9.45 -12.22 4.50
CA HIS A 81 -8.66 -11.47 5.47
C HIS A 81 -8.40 -10.08 4.93
N PRO A 82 -8.29 -9.06 5.78
CA PRO A 82 -7.82 -7.76 5.34
C PRO A 82 -6.43 -7.89 4.71
N VAL A 83 -6.17 -7.12 3.66
CA VAL A 83 -4.92 -7.18 2.91
C VAL A 83 -4.12 -5.89 3.12
N ALA A 84 -2.85 -6.02 3.49
CA ALA A 84 -1.85 -4.96 3.47
C ALA A 84 -0.93 -5.17 2.25
N TRP A 85 -1.14 -4.35 1.22
CA TRP A 85 -0.36 -4.40 -0.01
C TRP A 85 0.78 -3.37 0.08
N HIS A 86 1.99 -3.84 0.36
CA HIS A 86 3.16 -2.99 0.33
C HIS A 86 3.61 -2.78 -1.13
N TRP A 87 3.45 -1.56 -1.62
CA TRP A 87 3.77 -1.21 -3.00
C TRP A 87 4.72 -0.01 -3.07
N GLY A 88 6.01 -0.29 -3.24
CA GLY A 88 7.02 0.70 -3.59
C GLY A 88 6.98 1.01 -5.10
N PHE A 89 5.82 1.41 -5.65
CA PHE A 89 5.63 1.56 -7.09
C PHE A 89 6.56 2.63 -7.69
N PRO A 90 7.07 2.41 -8.92
CA PRO A 90 7.71 3.47 -9.66
C PRO A 90 6.67 4.56 -10.00
N PRO A 91 6.97 5.86 -9.80
CA PRO A 91 6.03 6.95 -10.04
C PRO A 91 5.31 6.96 -11.39
N PRO A 92 5.89 6.48 -12.50
CA PRO A 92 5.17 6.31 -13.78
C PRO A 92 3.91 5.43 -13.70
N LEU A 93 3.80 4.54 -12.70
CA LEU A 93 2.60 3.71 -12.48
C LEU A 93 1.51 4.41 -11.64
N TRP A 94 1.58 5.73 -11.46
CA TRP A 94 0.61 6.48 -10.65
C TRP A 94 -0.85 6.26 -11.08
N ARG A 95 -1.10 6.09 -12.40
CA ARG A 95 -2.44 5.79 -12.91
C ARG A 95 -2.98 4.45 -12.41
N SER A 96 -2.12 3.44 -12.32
CA SER A 96 -2.52 2.13 -11.79
C SER A 96 -2.98 2.24 -10.33
N VAL A 97 -2.26 3.01 -9.51
CA VAL A 97 -2.67 3.28 -8.12
C VAL A 97 -3.96 4.10 -8.07
N GLN A 98 -4.10 5.13 -8.92
CA GLN A 98 -5.29 5.97 -8.96
C GLN A 98 -6.56 5.17 -9.30
N VAL A 99 -6.54 4.36 -10.35
CA VAL A 99 -7.72 3.53 -10.70
C VAL A 99 -7.99 2.45 -9.66
N PHE A 100 -6.96 1.97 -8.96
CA PHE A 100 -7.10 1.02 -7.87
C PHE A 100 -7.76 1.66 -6.64
N GLN A 101 -7.41 2.92 -6.29
CA GLN A 101 -8.11 3.70 -5.29
C GLN A 101 -9.59 3.93 -5.66
N GLN A 102 -9.85 4.29 -6.92
CA GLN A 102 -11.22 4.48 -7.43
C GLN A 102 -12.05 3.20 -7.38
N ALA A 103 -11.42 2.04 -7.49
CA ALA A 103 -12.07 0.75 -7.33
C ALA A 103 -12.40 0.41 -5.85
N GLY A 104 -11.82 1.13 -4.86
CA GLY A 104 -12.10 0.96 -3.44
C GLY A 104 -10.90 0.55 -2.58
N ALA A 105 -9.68 0.47 -3.13
CA ALA A 105 -8.48 0.27 -2.32
C ALA A 105 -8.13 1.53 -1.52
N VAL A 106 -7.83 1.37 -0.24
CA VAL A 106 -7.42 2.48 0.64
C VAL A 106 -5.91 2.65 0.53
N THR A 107 -5.45 3.80 0.03
CA THR A 107 -4.02 4.04 -0.22
C THR A 107 -3.47 5.09 0.72
N TRP A 108 -2.30 4.79 1.32
CA TRP A 108 -1.56 5.69 2.17
C TRP A 108 -0.14 5.91 1.65
N TRP A 109 0.27 7.17 1.59
CA TRP A 109 1.60 7.60 1.22
C TRP A 109 2.43 7.88 2.48
N PHE A 110 3.43 7.04 2.75
CA PHE A 110 4.36 7.22 3.84
C PHE A 110 5.52 8.10 3.41
N PHE A 111 5.84 9.10 4.22
CA PHE A 111 6.91 10.03 3.91
C PHE A 111 7.69 10.46 5.16
N GLY A 112 8.76 11.21 4.95
CA GLY A 112 9.60 11.85 5.94
C GLY A 112 10.66 12.71 5.27
N PRO A 113 11.60 13.28 6.01
CA PRO A 113 12.71 14.03 5.45
C PRO A 113 13.55 13.18 4.53
N GLU A 114 13.84 13.67 3.33
CA GLU A 114 14.61 12.92 2.32
C GLU A 114 16.01 12.53 2.83
N SER A 115 16.67 13.44 3.58
CA SER A 115 17.97 13.18 4.18
C SER A 115 17.96 11.98 5.12
N GLU A 116 16.94 11.85 5.96
CA GLU A 116 16.80 10.72 6.90
C GLU A 116 16.38 9.44 6.20
N ALA A 117 15.48 9.54 5.20
CA ALA A 117 15.12 8.41 4.36
C ALA A 117 16.34 7.87 3.60
N ARG A 118 17.21 8.74 3.07
CA ARG A 118 18.49 8.38 2.42
C ARG A 118 19.40 7.64 3.38
N LYS A 119 19.70 8.19 4.56
CA LYS A 119 20.55 7.54 5.57
C LYS A 119 20.08 6.12 5.90
N ARG A 120 18.77 5.94 6.07
CA ARG A 120 18.18 4.62 6.35
C ARG A 120 18.22 3.68 5.17
N PHE A 121 18.06 4.20 3.95
CA PHE A 121 18.17 3.40 2.73
C PHE A 121 19.60 2.89 2.57
N GLU A 122 20.60 3.75 2.76
CA GLU A 122 22.03 3.42 2.68
C GLU A 122 22.46 2.42 3.76
N ALA A 123 21.90 2.54 4.97
CA ALA A 123 22.18 1.60 6.07
C ALA A 123 21.65 0.17 5.81
N ARG A 124 20.70 0.01 4.90
CA ARG A 124 20.26 -1.33 4.46
C ARG A 124 21.32 -1.88 3.49
N LYS A 125 22.01 -2.97 3.86
CA LYS A 125 23.08 -3.61 3.05
C LYS A 125 22.70 -3.94 1.60
N ALA A 126 21.42 -3.91 1.25
CA ALA A 126 20.89 -4.16 -0.09
C ALA A 126 20.62 -2.88 -0.91
N GLY A 127 20.75 -1.68 -0.33
CA GLY A 127 20.42 -0.42 -1.01
C GLY A 127 21.63 0.22 -1.67
N CYS A 128 21.55 0.47 -2.98
CA CYS A 128 22.51 1.28 -3.71
C CYS A 128 22.09 2.75 -3.66
N VAL A 129 22.98 3.67 -3.34
CA VAL A 129 22.73 5.13 -3.31
C VAL A 129 22.18 5.61 -4.66
N ALA A 130 22.67 5.08 -5.77
CA ALA A 130 22.17 5.40 -7.10
C ALA A 130 20.69 5.05 -7.27
N ASP A 131 20.22 3.96 -6.69
CA ASP A 131 18.79 3.56 -6.72
C ASP A 131 17.92 4.52 -5.93
N PHE A 132 18.37 4.97 -4.74
CA PHE A 132 17.65 5.99 -3.98
C PHE A 132 17.53 7.29 -4.79
N THR A 133 18.64 7.78 -5.34
CA THR A 133 18.66 9.02 -6.13
C THR A 133 17.76 8.92 -7.35
N ARG A 134 17.76 7.79 -8.07
CA ARG A 134 16.88 7.53 -9.20
C ARG A 134 15.40 7.55 -8.78
N GLN A 135 15.05 6.88 -7.67
CA GLN A 135 13.67 6.85 -7.16
C GLN A 135 13.20 8.26 -6.76
N MET A 136 14.05 9.03 -6.08
CA MET A 136 13.72 10.42 -5.70
C MET A 136 13.57 11.33 -6.93
N GLY A 137 14.43 11.16 -7.95
CA GLY A 137 14.29 11.87 -9.23
C GLY A 137 12.92 11.64 -9.87
N LEU A 138 12.47 10.38 -9.94
CA LEU A 138 11.14 10.04 -10.45
C LEU A 138 10.01 10.62 -9.58
N ILE A 139 10.15 10.59 -8.25
CA ILE A 139 9.15 11.19 -7.34
C ILE A 139 9.05 12.70 -7.57
N HIS A 140 10.15 13.40 -7.76
CA HIS A 140 10.16 14.83 -8.07
C HIS A 140 9.57 15.15 -9.46
N GLU A 141 9.87 14.32 -10.46
CA GLU A 141 9.32 14.45 -11.81
C GLU A 141 7.80 14.33 -11.80
N TYR A 142 7.26 13.31 -11.09
CA TYR A 142 5.82 13.02 -11.04
C TYR A 142 5.11 13.69 -9.85
N ARG A 143 5.71 14.67 -9.17
CA ARG A 143 5.21 15.23 -7.90
C ARG A 143 3.76 15.72 -7.94
N TYR A 144 3.30 16.28 -9.05
CA TYR A 144 1.93 16.78 -9.19
C TYR A 144 0.92 15.65 -9.31
N GLN A 145 1.24 14.63 -10.09
CA GLN A 145 0.40 13.44 -10.24
C GLN A 145 0.29 12.67 -8.92
N LEU A 146 1.42 12.51 -8.22
CA LEU A 146 1.46 11.85 -6.91
C LEU A 146 0.69 12.64 -5.86
N ALA A 147 0.79 13.97 -5.84
CA ALA A 147 0.05 14.81 -4.92
C ALA A 147 -1.46 14.72 -5.15
N ALA A 148 -1.90 14.71 -6.41
CA ALA A 148 -3.30 14.57 -6.77
C ALA A 148 -3.86 13.16 -6.44
N MET A 149 -3.03 12.12 -6.61
CA MET A 149 -3.41 10.74 -6.34
C MET A 149 -3.59 10.45 -4.85
N VAL A 150 -2.61 10.85 -4.03
CA VAL A 150 -2.61 10.50 -2.59
C VAL A 150 -3.38 11.49 -1.72
N GLY A 151 -3.64 12.71 -2.21
CA GLY A 151 -4.49 13.71 -1.55
C GLY A 151 -4.26 13.81 -0.04
N VAL A 152 -5.32 13.56 0.74
CA VAL A 152 -5.30 13.60 2.21
C VAL A 152 -4.67 12.37 2.87
N HIS A 153 -4.50 11.27 2.14
CA HIS A 153 -3.97 10.01 2.68
C HIS A 153 -2.44 10.01 2.70
N ARG A 154 -1.85 11.01 3.37
CA ARG A 154 -0.41 11.14 3.56
C ARG A 154 -0.07 11.10 5.04
N LEU A 155 0.96 10.35 5.40
CA LEU A 155 1.40 10.22 6.79
C LEU A 155 2.92 10.36 6.88
N GLN A 156 3.38 11.29 7.71
CA GLN A 156 4.79 11.40 8.05
C GLN A 156 5.14 10.31 9.06
N THR A 157 5.73 9.23 8.58
CA THR A 157 6.11 8.07 9.39
C THR A 157 7.57 8.11 9.84
N LEU A 158 8.41 8.86 9.14
CA LEU A 158 9.79 9.13 9.52
C LEU A 158 9.90 10.60 9.95
N ARG A 159 10.34 10.81 11.20
CA ARG A 159 10.46 12.13 11.82
C ARG A 159 11.77 12.83 11.43
N ASP A 160 11.86 14.11 11.74
CA ASP A 160 13.04 14.95 11.44
C ASP A 160 14.30 14.52 12.22
N ASP A 161 14.11 13.90 13.39
CA ASP A 161 15.17 13.31 14.20
C ASP A 161 15.63 11.92 13.72
N GLY A 162 15.05 11.44 12.64
CA GLY A 162 15.30 10.12 12.09
C GLY A 162 14.54 8.99 12.80
N SER A 163 13.79 9.23 13.87
CA SER A 163 12.96 8.21 14.50
C SER A 163 11.71 7.89 13.67
N PHE A 164 11.16 6.68 13.82
CA PHE A 164 9.85 6.36 13.25
C PHE A 164 8.72 6.76 14.19
N LEU A 165 7.59 7.12 13.59
CA LEU A 165 6.31 7.10 14.30
C LEU A 165 6.03 5.67 14.78
N SER A 166 5.46 5.50 15.97
CA SER A 166 5.12 4.16 16.45
C SER A 166 4.05 3.51 15.55
N VAL A 167 4.08 2.19 15.43
CA VAL A 167 3.13 1.46 14.60
C VAL A 167 1.68 1.62 15.09
N GLU A 168 1.50 1.78 16.41
CA GLU A 168 0.21 2.08 17.04
C GLU A 168 -0.29 3.46 16.61
N SER A 169 0.58 4.46 16.57
CA SER A 169 0.22 5.82 16.09
C SER A 169 -0.12 5.83 14.61
N ILE A 170 0.62 5.06 13.79
CA ILE A 170 0.30 4.86 12.37
C ILE A 170 -1.07 4.20 12.24
N TRP A 171 -1.34 3.16 13.02
CA TRP A 171 -2.61 2.44 13.01
C TRP A 171 -3.79 3.34 13.40
N GLN A 172 -3.64 4.14 14.45
CA GLN A 172 -4.68 5.09 14.86
C GLN A 172 -5.03 6.12 13.76
N ALA A 173 -4.06 6.51 12.96
CA ALA A 173 -4.29 7.40 11.82
C ALA A 173 -5.02 6.71 10.64
N ILE A 174 -4.71 5.44 10.38
CA ILE A 174 -5.20 4.68 9.22
C ILE A 174 -6.55 4.00 9.49
N ARG A 175 -6.74 3.45 10.68
CA ARG A 175 -7.91 2.64 11.08
C ARG A 175 -9.26 3.29 10.75
N PRO A 176 -9.51 4.60 10.98
CA PRO A 176 -10.80 5.21 10.68
C PRO A 176 -11.22 5.07 9.23
N MET A 177 -10.27 5.04 8.28
CA MET A 177 -10.55 4.86 6.85
C MET A 177 -10.93 3.41 6.51
N LEU A 178 -10.59 2.46 7.38
CA LEU A 178 -10.90 1.04 7.21
C LEU A 178 -12.16 0.64 7.99
N SER A 179 -12.68 1.50 8.87
CA SER A 179 -13.79 1.16 9.77
C SER A 179 -15.08 0.77 9.04
N ASN A 180 -15.34 1.29 7.84
CA ASN A 180 -16.47 0.87 7.02
C ASN A 180 -16.38 -0.61 6.59
N PHE A 181 -15.23 -1.23 6.70
CA PHE A 181 -14.97 -2.63 6.35
C PHE A 181 -14.75 -3.52 7.58
N LEU A 182 -14.37 -2.94 8.73
CA LEU A 182 -13.97 -3.66 9.94
C LEU A 182 -15.10 -3.76 10.99
N VAL A 183 -16.27 -3.14 10.73
CA VAL A 183 -17.41 -3.20 11.65
C VAL A 183 -18.16 -4.50 11.41
N GLN A 184 -17.75 -5.58 12.05
CA GLN A 184 -18.54 -6.72 12.48
C GLN A 184 -17.66 -7.70 13.27
N GLU A 185 -17.28 -7.34 14.50
CA GLU A 185 -17.02 -8.30 15.57
C GLU A 185 -18.05 -8.13 16.67
#